data_1b3258f408786b9c545a047155f4b59e
#
_entry.id   1b3258f408786b9c545a047155f4b59e
#
_cell.length_a   1.000
_cell.length_b   1.000
_cell.length_c   1.000
_cell.angle_alpha   90.00
_cell.angle_beta   90.00
_cell.angle_gamma   90.00
#
_symmetry.space_group_name_H-M   'P 1'
#
loop_
_entity.id
_entity.type
_entity.pdbx_description
1 polymer ?
#
loop_
_entity_poly.entity_id
_entity_poly.type
_entity_poly.pdbx_seq_one_letter_code
_entity_poly.pdbx_strand_id
1 'polypeptide(L)'
;MKKSKLLFAVIAVMILSLATAAFASTTIKMYLNGEEIETDVNPILSNNRVLAPVRAIAEALGLEVTWKNNSVYIEAKAEAENVESDMRIRLLEQALAPKDALSAVTTWAEAVKTRNGALEFAVMSPELREEKYSYFAELNWVTGTSSPWVESFRINEIYKSDELYRYEVILDYADSTGSVYTEKQFVTVEKFEDNWFVSSIERLDVKGKITKVTLDDQGKISSVYVEDPSKDPVGRYKEATVYINEKTKIYKGYTNAELDAGALTEGKEIEVTFTDDIMIMIYPPQATARVIRVMD
;
A
#
# COMPACT_ATOMS: atom_id res chain seq x y z
N MET A 1 -86.88 21.20 -34.31
CA MET A 1 -86.47 20.59 -33.04
C MET A 1 -85.50 19.42 -33.15
N LYS A 2 -85.51 18.54 -34.11
CA LYS A 2 -84.60 17.41 -34.27
C LYS A 2 -83.14 17.79 -34.65
N LYS A 3 -82.92 18.82 -35.46
CA LYS A 3 -81.61 19.25 -35.90
C LYS A 3 -80.79 19.95 -34.77
N SER A 4 -81.48 20.65 -33.88
CA SER A 4 -80.82 21.34 -32.71
C SER A 4 -80.34 20.29 -31.71
N LYS A 5 -81.08 19.21 -31.45
CA LYS A 5 -80.67 18.15 -30.53
C LYS A 5 -79.46 17.35 -31.08
N LEU A 6 -79.36 17.18 -32.37
CA LEU A 6 -78.24 16.51 -33.03
C LEU A 6 -76.96 17.37 -32.92
N LEU A 7 -77.12 18.69 -33.12
CA LEU A 7 -75.96 19.63 -32.94
C LEU A 7 -75.41 19.68 -31.53
N PHE A 8 -76.35 19.65 -30.53
CA PHE A 8 -75.92 19.58 -29.12
C PHE A 8 -75.24 18.25 -28.78
N ALA A 9 -75.68 17.14 -29.33
CA ALA A 9 -75.07 15.84 -29.15
C ALA A 9 -73.66 15.78 -29.75
N VAL A 10 -73.46 16.36 -30.93
CA VAL A 10 -72.18 16.42 -31.62
C VAL A 10 -71.21 17.32 -30.85
N ILE A 11 -71.64 18.46 -30.34
CA ILE A 11 -70.84 19.38 -29.54
C ILE A 11 -70.48 18.72 -28.21
N ALA A 12 -71.38 17.99 -27.57
CA ALA A 12 -71.12 17.27 -26.32
C ALA A 12 -70.09 16.15 -26.48
N VAL A 13 -70.17 15.41 -27.63
CA VAL A 13 -69.12 14.38 -27.94
C VAL A 13 -67.81 15.00 -28.28
N MET A 14 -67.77 16.17 -28.94
CA MET A 14 -66.53 16.91 -29.24
C MET A 14 -65.86 17.47 -27.97
N ILE A 15 -66.66 17.95 -27.00
CA ILE A 15 -66.13 18.40 -25.71
C ILE A 15 -65.63 17.22 -24.88
N LEU A 16 -66.30 16.07 -24.94
CA LEU A 16 -65.87 14.86 -24.21
C LEU A 16 -64.60 14.27 -24.80
N SER A 17 -64.38 14.41 -26.11
CA SER A 17 -63.11 13.96 -26.77
C SER A 17 -61.91 14.89 -26.50
N LEU A 18 -62.15 16.16 -26.15
CA LEU A 18 -61.11 17.10 -25.77
C LEU A 18 -60.71 16.97 -24.28
N ALA A 19 -61.52 16.31 -23.45
CA ALA A 19 -61.22 16.09 -22.04
C ALA A 19 -60.26 14.90 -21.82
N THR A 20 -59.94 14.10 -22.80
CA THR A 20 -58.89 13.07 -22.77
C THR A 20 -57.54 13.60 -23.26
N ALA A 21 -57.30 14.93 -23.22
CA ALA A 21 -55.98 15.48 -23.37
C ALA A 21 -55.10 14.92 -22.26
N ALA A 22 -54.36 13.94 -22.61
CA ALA A 22 -53.46 13.17 -21.82
C ALA A 22 -52.68 14.06 -20.83
N PHE A 23 -52.80 13.79 -19.56
CA PHE A 23 -51.70 14.03 -18.65
C PHE A 23 -50.53 13.11 -19.12
N ALA A 24 -49.80 13.55 -20.12
CA ALA A 24 -48.51 12.98 -20.43
C ALA A 24 -47.63 13.37 -19.23
N SER A 25 -47.70 12.55 -18.18
CA SER A 25 -46.70 12.62 -17.12
C SER A 25 -45.38 12.35 -17.79
N THR A 26 -44.55 13.38 -17.97
CA THR A 26 -43.16 13.22 -18.41
C THR A 26 -42.44 12.48 -17.33
N THR A 27 -42.36 11.15 -17.50
CA THR A 27 -41.62 10.28 -16.57
C THR A 27 -40.12 10.67 -16.65
N ILE A 28 -39.57 11.09 -15.57
CA ILE A 28 -38.12 11.38 -15.49
C ILE A 28 -37.40 10.01 -15.43
N LYS A 29 -36.52 9.77 -16.37
CA LYS A 29 -35.71 8.57 -16.42
C LYS A 29 -34.33 8.85 -15.85
N MET A 30 -33.72 7.84 -15.23
CA MET A 30 -32.36 7.89 -14.71
C MET A 30 -31.47 6.95 -15.49
N TYR A 31 -30.22 7.33 -15.70
CA TYR A 31 -29.22 6.53 -16.42
C TYR A 31 -27.94 6.47 -15.61
N LEU A 32 -27.32 5.30 -15.52
CA LEU A 32 -25.98 5.08 -15.00
C LEU A 32 -25.11 4.51 -16.12
N ASN A 33 -24.02 5.19 -16.46
CA ASN A 33 -23.10 4.78 -17.54
C ASN A 33 -23.78 4.52 -18.90
N GLY A 34 -24.95 5.15 -19.15
CA GLY A 34 -25.73 5.00 -20.39
C GLY A 34 -26.83 3.94 -20.34
N GLU A 35 -26.93 3.16 -19.27
CA GLU A 35 -27.98 2.17 -19.01
C GLU A 35 -29.09 2.78 -18.16
N GLU A 36 -30.37 2.52 -18.51
CA GLU A 36 -31.53 3.01 -17.78
C GLU A 36 -31.65 2.26 -16.43
N ILE A 37 -31.75 3.02 -15.34
CA ILE A 37 -32.00 2.46 -14.01
C ILE A 37 -33.50 2.21 -13.87
N GLU A 38 -33.91 0.96 -13.70
CA GLU A 38 -35.28 0.60 -13.38
C GLU A 38 -35.58 0.97 -11.92
N THR A 39 -36.73 1.61 -11.68
CA THR A 39 -37.14 2.07 -10.35
C THR A 39 -38.61 1.70 -10.08
N ASP A 40 -38.88 1.29 -8.86
CA ASP A 40 -40.25 1.05 -8.35
C ASP A 40 -41.04 2.35 -8.14
N VAL A 41 -40.34 3.46 -7.90
CA VAL A 41 -40.89 4.81 -7.76
C VAL A 41 -40.18 5.75 -8.72
N ASN A 42 -40.96 6.39 -9.59
CA ASN A 42 -40.41 7.33 -10.56
C ASN A 42 -39.83 8.58 -9.87
N PRO A 43 -38.69 9.10 -10.35
CA PRO A 43 -38.20 10.39 -9.94
C PRO A 43 -39.23 11.50 -10.17
N ILE A 44 -39.31 12.46 -9.29
CA ILE A 44 -40.23 13.60 -9.38
C ILE A 44 -39.45 14.91 -9.37
N LEU A 45 -39.99 15.92 -10.07
CA LEU A 45 -39.50 17.30 -9.99
C LEU A 45 -40.28 18.02 -8.88
N SER A 46 -39.60 18.48 -7.86
CA SER A 46 -40.16 19.26 -6.77
C SER A 46 -39.29 20.46 -6.48
N ASN A 47 -39.88 21.65 -6.44
CA ASN A 47 -39.17 22.90 -6.18
C ASN A 47 -37.91 23.10 -7.05
N ASN A 48 -38.01 22.79 -8.35
CA ASN A 48 -36.93 22.84 -9.33
C ASN A 48 -35.75 21.89 -9.02
N ARG A 49 -36.00 20.82 -8.25
CA ARG A 49 -35.02 19.76 -7.93
C ARG A 49 -35.62 18.40 -8.26
N VAL A 50 -34.82 17.52 -8.83
CA VAL A 50 -35.20 16.13 -9.06
C VAL A 50 -35.02 15.38 -7.72
N LEU A 51 -36.11 14.82 -7.22
CA LEU A 51 -36.09 13.87 -6.10
C LEU A 51 -36.14 12.48 -6.70
N ALA A 52 -35.18 11.65 -6.37
CA ALA A 52 -35.05 10.31 -6.90
C ALA A 52 -34.95 9.26 -5.77
N PRO A 53 -35.42 8.02 -6.02
CA PRO A 53 -35.33 6.96 -5.02
C PRO A 53 -33.84 6.63 -4.74
N VAL A 54 -33.38 6.97 -3.54
CA VAL A 54 -31.97 6.77 -3.15
C VAL A 54 -31.56 5.29 -3.21
N ARG A 55 -32.49 4.37 -2.91
CA ARG A 55 -32.24 2.94 -2.97
C ARG A 55 -31.89 2.50 -4.39
N ALA A 56 -32.70 2.89 -5.40
CA ALA A 56 -32.45 2.51 -6.79
C ALA A 56 -31.09 3.02 -7.28
N ILE A 57 -30.71 4.25 -6.92
CA ILE A 57 -29.40 4.79 -7.26
C ILE A 57 -28.26 4.03 -6.57
N ALA A 58 -28.40 3.79 -5.26
CA ALA A 58 -27.38 3.12 -4.48
C ALA A 58 -27.21 1.65 -4.95
N GLU A 59 -28.30 0.92 -5.16
CA GLU A 59 -28.25 -0.46 -5.65
C GLU A 59 -27.66 -0.55 -7.07
N ALA A 60 -27.96 0.40 -7.96
CA ALA A 60 -27.33 0.49 -9.26
C ALA A 60 -25.80 0.74 -9.18
N LEU A 61 -25.35 1.42 -8.13
CA LEU A 61 -23.94 1.62 -7.80
C LEU A 61 -23.30 0.43 -7.04
N GLY A 62 -24.04 -0.66 -6.82
CA GLY A 62 -23.56 -1.84 -6.09
C GLY A 62 -23.56 -1.68 -4.57
N LEU A 63 -24.23 -0.66 -4.04
CA LEU A 63 -24.31 -0.40 -2.60
C LEU A 63 -25.56 -1.07 -1.97
N GLU A 64 -25.51 -1.36 -0.68
CA GLU A 64 -26.65 -1.82 0.11
C GLU A 64 -27.31 -0.65 0.82
N VAL A 65 -28.66 -0.63 0.85
CA VAL A 65 -29.42 0.43 1.50
C VAL A 65 -30.29 -0.17 2.60
N THR A 66 -30.02 0.22 3.83
CA THR A 66 -30.81 -0.16 4.99
C THR A 66 -31.50 1.06 5.61
N TRP A 67 -32.74 0.83 6.13
CA TRP A 67 -33.50 1.82 6.88
C TRP A 67 -33.60 1.39 8.33
N LYS A 68 -33.04 2.17 9.24
CA LYS A 68 -33.05 1.87 10.66
C LYS A 68 -33.09 3.17 11.48
N ASN A 69 -33.91 3.19 12.54
CA ASN A 69 -34.00 4.32 13.47
C ASN A 69 -34.25 5.67 12.78
N ASN A 70 -35.16 5.70 11.81
CA ASN A 70 -35.52 6.89 11.03
C ASN A 70 -34.32 7.47 10.21
N SER A 71 -33.35 6.63 9.88
CA SER A 71 -32.15 7.00 9.12
C SER A 71 -31.92 6.01 7.98
N VAL A 72 -31.42 6.52 6.85
CA VAL A 72 -30.96 5.71 5.72
C VAL A 72 -29.47 5.48 5.87
N TYR A 73 -29.06 4.22 5.84
CA TYR A 73 -27.67 3.81 5.79
C TYR A 73 -27.38 3.30 4.38
N ILE A 74 -26.30 3.80 3.77
CA ILE A 74 -25.81 3.37 2.46
C ILE A 74 -24.40 2.84 2.71
N GLU A 75 -24.20 1.56 2.50
CA GLU A 75 -22.95 0.87 2.79
C GLU A 75 -22.49 0.16 1.50
N ALA A 76 -21.16 0.07 1.31
CA ALA A 76 -20.66 -0.81 0.28
C ALA A 76 -21.18 -2.21 0.58
N LYS A 77 -21.79 -2.89 -0.40
CA LYS A 77 -21.97 -4.33 -0.28
C LYS A 77 -20.61 -4.88 0.09
N ALA A 78 -20.52 -5.63 1.21
CA ALA A 78 -19.36 -6.48 1.43
C ALA A 78 -19.22 -7.26 0.12
N GLU A 79 -18.19 -6.92 -0.67
CA GLU A 79 -17.96 -7.59 -1.95
C GLU A 79 -17.96 -9.07 -1.58
N ALA A 80 -18.87 -9.83 -2.18
CA ALA A 80 -18.66 -11.26 -2.29
C ALA A 80 -17.28 -11.33 -2.93
N GLU A 81 -16.26 -11.71 -2.11
CA GLU A 81 -14.87 -11.81 -2.51
C GLU A 81 -14.89 -12.32 -3.93
N ASN A 82 -14.35 -11.54 -4.84
CA ASN A 82 -14.40 -11.93 -6.24
C ASN A 82 -13.43 -13.10 -6.40
N VAL A 83 -13.87 -14.27 -5.90
CA VAL A 83 -13.10 -15.51 -5.77
C VAL A 83 -12.39 -15.85 -7.07
N GLU A 84 -13.00 -15.50 -8.20
CA GLU A 84 -12.41 -15.68 -9.54
C GLU A 84 -11.24 -14.71 -9.76
N SER A 85 -11.41 -13.44 -9.39
CA SER A 85 -10.36 -12.42 -9.50
C SER A 85 -9.18 -12.75 -8.60
N ASP A 86 -9.43 -13.17 -7.36
CA ASP A 86 -8.40 -13.54 -6.40
C ASP A 86 -7.65 -14.80 -6.83
N MET A 87 -8.35 -15.78 -7.39
CA MET A 87 -7.71 -16.98 -7.93
C MET A 87 -6.81 -16.64 -9.12
N ARG A 88 -7.26 -15.78 -10.03
CA ARG A 88 -6.46 -15.31 -11.17
C ARG A 88 -5.21 -14.56 -10.72
N ILE A 89 -5.34 -13.64 -9.75
CA ILE A 89 -4.21 -12.89 -9.18
C ILE A 89 -3.21 -13.86 -8.57
N ARG A 90 -3.66 -14.80 -7.74
CA ARG A 90 -2.82 -15.81 -7.11
C ARG A 90 -2.05 -16.66 -8.11
N LEU A 91 -2.70 -17.10 -9.18
CA LEU A 91 -2.04 -17.88 -10.24
C LEU A 91 -1.01 -17.05 -11.02
N LEU A 92 -1.28 -15.76 -11.24
CA LEU A 92 -0.31 -14.85 -11.86
C LEU A 92 0.90 -14.61 -10.95
N GLU A 93 0.70 -14.41 -9.65
CA GLU A 93 1.78 -14.29 -8.68
C GLU A 93 2.63 -15.57 -8.58
N GLN A 94 2.00 -16.75 -8.61
CA GLN A 94 2.73 -18.02 -8.68
C GLN A 94 3.58 -18.16 -9.95
N ALA A 95 3.07 -17.69 -11.08
CA ALA A 95 3.80 -17.68 -12.34
C ALA A 95 4.98 -16.70 -12.34
N LEU A 96 4.89 -15.61 -11.56
CA LEU A 96 5.94 -14.62 -11.37
C LEU A 96 6.96 -15.02 -10.30
N ALA A 97 6.70 -16.07 -9.52
CA ALA A 97 7.57 -16.49 -8.42
C ALA A 97 9.01 -16.78 -8.91
N PRO A 98 10.02 -16.04 -8.41
CA PRO A 98 11.39 -16.17 -8.88
C PRO A 98 12.00 -17.54 -8.58
N LYS A 99 12.79 -18.07 -9.49
CA LYS A 99 13.42 -19.39 -9.37
C LYS A 99 14.84 -19.34 -8.80
N ASP A 100 15.41 -18.18 -8.68
CA ASP A 100 16.72 -17.93 -8.07
C ASP A 100 16.75 -16.58 -7.35
N ALA A 101 17.70 -16.43 -6.43
CA ALA A 101 17.80 -15.27 -5.57
C ALA A 101 18.10 -13.96 -6.33
N LEU A 102 18.91 -14.03 -7.38
CA LEU A 102 19.22 -12.85 -8.19
C LEU A 102 18.00 -12.38 -8.97
N SER A 103 17.23 -13.30 -9.53
CA SER A 103 15.95 -12.97 -10.20
C SER A 103 14.97 -12.30 -9.24
N ALA A 104 14.88 -12.75 -7.98
CA ALA A 104 14.00 -12.16 -6.98
C ALA A 104 14.35 -10.71 -6.71
N VAL A 105 15.61 -10.42 -6.37
CA VAL A 105 16.06 -9.04 -6.07
C VAL A 105 16.04 -8.15 -7.30
N THR A 106 16.33 -8.69 -8.50
CA THR A 106 16.29 -7.92 -9.74
C THR A 106 14.87 -7.52 -10.10
N THR A 107 13.92 -8.46 -9.99
CA THR A 107 12.50 -8.17 -10.23
C THR A 107 11.97 -7.14 -9.24
N TRP A 108 12.33 -7.27 -7.96
CA TRP A 108 11.98 -6.29 -6.95
C TRP A 108 12.55 -4.89 -7.29
N ALA A 109 13.82 -4.77 -7.63
CA ALA A 109 14.46 -3.49 -7.96
C ALA A 109 13.86 -2.84 -9.23
N GLU A 110 13.52 -3.66 -10.23
CA GLU A 110 12.81 -3.18 -11.42
C GLU A 110 11.39 -2.73 -11.11
N ALA A 111 10.70 -3.43 -10.20
CA ALA A 111 9.37 -3.05 -9.72
C ALA A 111 9.41 -1.69 -8.98
N VAL A 112 10.41 -1.47 -8.12
CA VAL A 112 10.66 -0.17 -7.46
C VAL A 112 10.88 0.93 -8.51
N LYS A 113 11.76 0.68 -9.49
CA LYS A 113 12.05 1.63 -10.58
C LYS A 113 10.82 1.98 -11.40
N THR A 114 9.99 0.99 -11.73
CA THR A 114 8.78 1.16 -12.52
C THR A 114 7.56 1.56 -11.68
N ARG A 115 7.72 1.65 -10.36
CA ARG A 115 6.66 1.98 -9.40
C ARG A 115 5.48 1.01 -9.43
N ASN A 116 5.79 -0.25 -9.74
CA ASN A 116 4.82 -1.33 -9.82
C ASN A 116 4.75 -2.06 -8.47
N GLY A 117 3.94 -1.54 -7.55
CA GLY A 117 3.78 -2.12 -6.23
C GLY A 117 3.20 -3.53 -6.24
N ALA A 118 2.41 -3.90 -7.24
CA ALA A 118 1.90 -5.25 -7.38
C ALA A 118 3.04 -6.24 -7.70
N LEU A 119 4.01 -5.84 -8.52
CA LEU A 119 5.18 -6.68 -8.83
C LEU A 119 6.16 -6.72 -7.66
N GLU A 120 6.37 -5.59 -6.94
CA GLU A 120 7.14 -5.59 -5.70
C GLU A 120 6.58 -6.62 -4.70
N PHE A 121 5.27 -6.57 -4.49
CA PHE A 121 4.54 -7.46 -3.59
C PHE A 121 4.61 -8.93 -4.03
N ALA A 122 4.45 -9.21 -5.33
CA ALA A 122 4.45 -10.56 -5.88
C ALA A 122 5.76 -11.34 -5.62
N VAL A 123 6.89 -10.63 -5.48
CA VAL A 123 8.20 -11.25 -5.21
C VAL A 123 8.62 -11.19 -3.74
N MET A 124 7.76 -10.73 -2.84
CA MET A 124 7.99 -10.73 -1.39
C MET A 124 7.61 -12.08 -0.77
N SER A 125 8.24 -12.42 0.36
CA SER A 125 7.86 -13.58 1.17
C SER A 125 6.46 -13.45 1.76
N PRO A 126 5.79 -14.55 2.14
CA PRO A 126 4.47 -14.48 2.75
C PRO A 126 4.41 -13.52 3.94
N GLU A 127 5.41 -13.55 4.82
CA GLU A 127 5.48 -12.72 6.03
C GLU A 127 5.65 -11.23 5.68
N LEU A 128 6.52 -10.93 4.70
CA LEU A 128 6.72 -9.55 4.25
C LEU A 128 5.49 -9.01 3.51
N ARG A 129 4.77 -9.86 2.77
CA ARG A 129 3.49 -9.51 2.15
C ARG A 129 2.45 -9.14 3.20
N GLU A 130 2.32 -9.93 4.27
CA GLU A 130 1.38 -9.63 5.36
C GLU A 130 1.70 -8.28 6.00
N GLU A 131 2.99 -8.00 6.28
CA GLU A 131 3.44 -6.72 6.83
C GLU A 131 3.13 -5.53 5.90
N LYS A 132 3.35 -5.69 4.59
CA LYS A 132 3.32 -4.59 3.62
C LYS A 132 1.99 -4.42 2.89
N TYR A 133 1.03 -5.33 3.05
CA TYR A 133 -0.24 -5.30 2.31
C TYR A 133 -0.96 -3.95 2.40
N SER A 134 -1.16 -3.44 3.61
CA SER A 134 -1.86 -2.17 3.83
C SER A 134 -1.18 -1.00 3.12
N TYR A 135 0.16 -0.95 3.15
CA TYR A 135 0.93 0.07 2.45
C TYR A 135 0.67 0.07 0.94
N PHE A 136 0.74 -1.10 0.29
CA PHE A 136 0.50 -1.18 -1.16
C PHE A 136 -0.96 -0.93 -1.53
N ALA A 137 -1.89 -1.42 -0.72
CA ALA A 137 -3.33 -1.23 -0.93
C ALA A 137 -3.72 0.26 -0.84
N GLU A 138 -3.23 1.00 0.15
CA GLU A 138 -3.45 2.45 0.30
C GLU A 138 -2.90 3.26 -0.88
N LEU A 139 -1.80 2.81 -1.48
CA LEU A 139 -1.21 3.40 -2.68
C LEU A 139 -1.88 2.94 -3.99
N ASN A 140 -2.93 2.14 -3.91
CA ASN A 140 -3.55 1.52 -5.08
C ASN A 140 -2.52 0.81 -5.98
N TRP A 141 -1.54 0.13 -5.37
CA TRP A 141 -0.47 -0.63 -6.02
C TRP A 141 0.49 0.17 -6.91
N VAL A 142 0.50 1.50 -6.79
CA VAL A 142 1.42 2.40 -7.52
C VAL A 142 2.30 3.15 -6.52
N THR A 143 3.57 2.77 -6.41
CA THR A 143 4.50 3.26 -5.38
C THR A 143 5.10 4.63 -5.65
N GLY A 144 4.43 5.44 -6.46
CA GLY A 144 4.76 6.85 -6.68
C GLY A 144 4.30 7.36 -8.04
N THR A 145 3.95 8.65 -8.11
CA THR A 145 3.42 9.30 -9.32
C THR A 145 4.18 10.55 -9.74
N SER A 146 5.12 11.02 -8.89
CA SER A 146 5.85 12.27 -9.11
C SER A 146 7.35 12.11 -8.80
N SER A 147 8.09 13.19 -8.93
CA SER A 147 9.50 13.30 -8.54
C SER A 147 9.68 13.09 -7.01
N PRO A 148 10.78 12.45 -6.57
CA PRO A 148 11.83 11.82 -7.37
C PRO A 148 11.44 10.43 -7.89
N TRP A 149 12.21 9.89 -8.85
CA TRP A 149 12.08 8.51 -9.37
C TRP A 149 13.42 7.80 -9.43
N VAL A 150 13.41 6.47 -9.42
CA VAL A 150 14.62 5.66 -9.65
C VAL A 150 14.93 5.63 -11.14
N GLU A 151 16.08 6.18 -11.54
CA GLU A 151 16.53 6.19 -12.92
C GLU A 151 17.28 4.90 -13.26
N SER A 152 18.14 4.44 -12.34
CA SER A 152 18.90 3.20 -12.49
C SER A 152 19.12 2.53 -11.14
N PHE A 153 19.55 1.26 -11.19
CA PHE A 153 19.95 0.54 -9.98
C PHE A 153 21.13 -0.39 -10.28
N ARG A 154 21.86 -0.76 -9.23
CA ARG A 154 22.95 -1.73 -9.24
C ARG A 154 22.74 -2.70 -8.08
N ILE A 155 23.08 -3.98 -8.29
CA ILE A 155 22.91 -5.04 -7.31
C ILE A 155 24.26 -5.69 -7.04
N ASN A 156 24.67 -5.71 -5.79
CA ASN A 156 25.91 -6.34 -5.32
C ASN A 156 25.54 -7.46 -4.34
N GLU A 157 25.98 -8.69 -4.61
CA GLU A 157 25.85 -9.80 -3.65
C GLU A 157 26.86 -9.56 -2.51
N ILE A 158 26.39 -9.50 -1.27
CA ILE A 158 27.23 -9.27 -0.09
C ILE A 158 27.28 -10.47 0.86
N TYR A 159 26.31 -11.37 0.74
CA TYR A 159 26.27 -12.63 1.48
C TYR A 159 25.50 -13.70 0.72
N LYS A 160 25.95 -14.95 0.87
CA LYS A 160 25.36 -16.11 0.21
C LYS A 160 25.43 -17.35 1.09
N SER A 161 24.31 -18.07 1.14
CA SER A 161 24.20 -19.44 1.67
C SER A 161 23.25 -20.25 0.78
N ASP A 162 23.00 -21.53 1.13
CA ASP A 162 22.12 -22.39 0.37
C ASP A 162 20.64 -21.94 0.43
N GLU A 163 20.25 -21.21 1.47
CA GLU A 163 18.86 -20.82 1.74
C GLU A 163 18.65 -19.31 1.84
N LEU A 164 19.73 -18.50 1.90
CA LEU A 164 19.66 -17.07 2.10
C LEU A 164 20.74 -16.34 1.30
N TYR A 165 20.33 -15.30 0.61
CA TYR A 165 21.21 -14.31 -0.04
C TYR A 165 20.92 -12.93 0.52
N ARG A 166 21.96 -12.09 0.63
CA ARG A 166 21.81 -10.68 0.93
C ARG A 166 22.50 -9.84 -0.12
N TYR A 167 21.79 -8.83 -0.58
CA TYR A 167 22.23 -7.93 -1.63
C TYR A 167 22.26 -6.49 -1.12
N GLU A 168 23.29 -5.75 -1.49
CA GLU A 168 23.27 -4.29 -1.48
C GLU A 168 22.66 -3.83 -2.81
N VAL A 169 21.52 -3.18 -2.76
CA VAL A 169 20.85 -2.57 -3.91
C VAL A 169 21.05 -1.08 -3.84
N ILE A 170 21.74 -0.54 -4.85
CA ILE A 170 22.04 0.89 -4.96
C ILE A 170 21.03 1.48 -5.95
N LEU A 171 20.17 2.37 -5.48
CA LEU A 171 19.15 3.05 -6.26
C LEU A 171 19.63 4.47 -6.59
N ASP A 172 19.78 4.79 -7.85
CA ASP A 172 20.14 6.13 -8.32
C ASP A 172 18.84 6.89 -8.62
N TYR A 173 18.52 7.88 -7.81
CA TYR A 173 17.33 8.72 -7.96
C TYR A 173 17.63 9.96 -8.79
N ALA A 174 16.66 10.35 -9.61
CA ALA A 174 16.60 11.64 -10.27
C ALA A 174 15.33 12.38 -9.92
N ASP A 175 15.37 13.70 -10.00
CA ASP A 175 14.19 14.55 -9.79
C ASP A 175 13.93 15.49 -10.99
N SER A 176 12.81 16.18 -10.96
CA SER A 176 12.41 17.12 -12.02
C SER A 176 13.31 18.35 -12.14
N THR A 177 14.22 18.59 -11.20
CA THR A 177 15.20 19.68 -11.22
C THR A 177 16.55 19.24 -11.82
N GLY A 178 16.71 17.95 -12.10
CA GLY A 178 17.96 17.35 -12.56
C GLY A 178 18.93 17.03 -11.42
N SER A 179 18.50 17.11 -10.16
CA SER A 179 19.29 16.62 -9.04
C SER A 179 19.30 15.08 -9.05
N VAL A 180 20.47 14.52 -8.75
CA VAL A 180 20.68 13.08 -8.65
C VAL A 180 21.21 12.76 -7.25
N TYR A 181 20.67 11.73 -6.61
CA TYR A 181 21.20 11.20 -5.37
C TYR A 181 21.07 9.67 -5.34
N THR A 182 21.85 9.04 -4.51
CA THR A 182 21.92 7.58 -4.42
C THR A 182 21.42 7.13 -3.05
N GLU A 183 20.59 6.10 -3.02
CA GLU A 183 20.14 5.43 -1.80
C GLU A 183 20.60 3.97 -1.84
N LYS A 184 21.05 3.46 -0.70
CA LYS A 184 21.41 2.06 -0.52
C LYS A 184 20.36 1.34 0.30
N GLN A 185 19.91 0.20 -0.20
CA GLN A 185 19.03 -0.70 0.51
C GLN A 185 19.66 -2.09 0.58
N PHE A 186 19.45 -2.77 1.69
CA PHE A 186 19.93 -4.12 1.92
C PHE A 186 18.74 -5.07 1.83
N VAL A 187 18.75 -5.89 0.79
CA VAL A 187 17.66 -6.81 0.47
C VAL A 187 18.09 -8.22 0.81
N THR A 188 17.34 -8.86 1.70
CA THR A 188 17.51 -10.28 2.00
C THR A 188 16.53 -11.07 1.16
N VAL A 189 17.01 -12.14 0.53
CA VAL A 189 16.23 -13.06 -0.27
C VAL A 189 16.39 -14.45 0.31
N GLU A 190 15.28 -15.10 0.61
CA GLU A 190 15.26 -16.45 1.20
C GLU A 190 14.53 -17.44 0.29
N LYS A 191 14.90 -18.70 0.46
CA LYS A 191 14.28 -19.79 -0.26
C LYS A 191 13.05 -20.29 0.48
N PHE A 192 11.92 -20.32 -0.20
CA PHE A 192 10.65 -20.89 0.26
C PHE A 192 10.24 -21.99 -0.73
N GLU A 193 10.30 -23.23 -0.29
CA GLU A 193 10.12 -24.41 -1.14
C GLU A 193 11.07 -24.38 -2.36
N ASP A 194 10.55 -24.26 -3.57
CA ASP A 194 11.33 -24.23 -4.82
C ASP A 194 11.54 -22.81 -5.38
N ASN A 195 11.13 -21.77 -4.66
CA ASN A 195 11.19 -20.38 -5.11
C ASN A 195 11.99 -19.52 -4.14
N TRP A 196 12.38 -18.34 -4.62
CA TRP A 196 13.13 -17.37 -3.85
C TRP A 196 12.34 -16.07 -3.72
N PHE A 197 12.21 -15.54 -2.51
CA PHE A 197 11.44 -14.34 -2.24
C PHE A 197 12.22 -13.33 -1.42
N VAL A 198 11.95 -12.06 -1.65
CA VAL A 198 12.45 -10.97 -0.81
C VAL A 198 11.80 -11.09 0.57
N SER A 199 12.59 -11.38 1.60
CA SER A 199 12.12 -11.56 2.97
C SER A 199 12.36 -10.35 3.86
N SER A 200 13.30 -9.47 3.48
CA SER A 200 13.58 -8.24 4.24
C SER A 200 14.16 -7.17 3.31
N ILE A 201 13.76 -5.92 3.57
CA ILE A 201 14.29 -4.72 2.93
C ILE A 201 14.68 -3.76 4.04
N GLU A 202 15.96 -3.47 4.15
CA GLU A 202 16.54 -2.68 5.23
C GLU A 202 17.32 -1.50 4.65
N ARG A 203 17.17 -0.34 5.28
CA ARG A 203 18.01 0.83 5.02
C ARG A 203 19.14 0.84 6.05
N LEU A 204 20.37 1.10 5.62
CA LEU A 204 21.49 1.23 6.53
C LEU A 204 21.54 2.65 7.09
N ASP A 205 21.13 2.81 8.34
CA ASP A 205 21.13 4.13 8.97
C ASP A 205 22.50 4.46 9.59
N VAL A 206 23.13 3.54 10.31
CA VAL A 206 24.50 3.71 10.77
C VAL A 206 25.27 2.41 10.73
N LYS A 207 26.53 2.48 10.32
CA LYS A 207 27.51 1.38 10.39
C LYS A 207 28.75 1.90 11.09
N GLY A 208 29.26 1.16 12.07
CA GLY A 208 30.47 1.56 12.75
C GLY A 208 30.75 0.72 13.98
N LYS A 209 31.69 1.18 14.78
CA LYS A 209 32.06 0.52 16.02
C LYS A 209 31.25 1.07 17.19
N ILE A 210 30.87 0.18 18.09
CA ILE A 210 30.32 0.57 19.39
C ILE A 210 31.43 1.18 20.19
N THR A 211 31.31 2.47 20.55
CA THR A 211 32.30 3.20 21.36
C THR A 211 31.80 3.43 22.77
N LYS A 212 30.53 3.21 23.05
CA LYS A 212 29.95 3.30 24.40
C LYS A 212 28.72 2.40 24.50
N VAL A 213 28.58 1.73 25.64
CA VAL A 213 27.39 0.95 26.03
C VAL A 213 26.77 1.63 27.27
N THR A 214 25.45 1.82 27.24
CA THR A 214 24.66 2.37 28.36
C THR A 214 23.71 1.31 28.89
N LEU A 215 23.69 1.14 30.18
CA LEU A 215 22.79 0.21 30.86
C LEU A 215 21.61 0.97 31.50
N ASP A 216 20.49 0.30 31.62
CA ASP A 216 19.36 0.76 32.43
C ASP A 216 19.55 0.46 33.94
N ASP A 217 18.58 0.83 34.76
CA ASP A 217 18.58 0.62 36.20
C ASP A 217 18.58 -0.88 36.61
N GLN A 218 18.28 -1.78 35.65
CA GLN A 218 18.25 -3.22 35.84
C GLN A 218 19.56 -3.90 35.36
N GLY A 219 20.50 -3.11 34.83
CA GLY A 219 21.75 -3.61 34.27
C GLY A 219 21.63 -4.19 32.87
N LYS A 220 20.51 -3.97 32.14
CA LYS A 220 20.35 -4.35 30.74
C LYS A 220 20.84 -3.23 29.82
N ILE A 221 21.36 -3.59 28.66
CA ILE A 221 21.77 -2.61 27.65
C ILE A 221 20.53 -1.87 27.15
N SER A 222 20.49 -0.57 27.36
CA SER A 222 19.41 0.33 26.91
C SER A 222 19.76 1.08 25.64
N SER A 223 21.06 1.38 25.44
CA SER A 223 21.54 2.01 24.22
C SER A 223 23.03 1.75 23.98
N VAL A 224 23.43 1.90 22.74
CA VAL A 224 24.84 1.93 22.33
C VAL A 224 25.11 3.18 21.50
N TYR A 225 26.32 3.72 21.63
CA TYR A 225 26.82 4.78 20.76
C TYR A 225 27.70 4.15 19.68
N VAL A 226 27.37 4.45 18.43
CA VAL A 226 28.03 3.88 17.24
C VAL A 226 28.68 5.00 16.45
N GLU A 227 29.92 4.77 16.04
CA GLU A 227 30.71 5.73 15.26
C GLU A 227 31.43 5.05 14.10
N ASP A 228 31.31 5.64 12.91
CA ASP A 228 32.09 5.26 11.73
C ASP A 228 33.33 6.15 11.66
N PRO A 229 34.53 5.58 11.86
CA PRO A 229 35.78 6.34 11.81
C PRO A 229 36.20 6.70 10.39
N SER A 230 35.51 6.21 9.34
CA SER A 230 35.86 6.46 7.95
C SER A 230 35.58 7.91 7.53
N LYS A 231 36.24 8.35 6.45
CA LYS A 231 35.95 9.66 5.85
C LYS A 231 34.62 9.67 5.10
N ASP A 232 34.30 8.55 4.48
CA ASP A 232 33.10 8.34 3.64
C ASP A 232 32.23 7.28 4.31
N PRO A 233 31.30 7.66 5.22
CA PRO A 233 30.46 6.71 5.93
C PRO A 233 29.57 5.94 4.95
N VAL A 234 29.44 4.64 5.19
CA VAL A 234 28.57 3.77 4.38
C VAL A 234 27.12 3.92 4.78
N GLY A 235 26.86 4.18 6.05
CA GLY A 235 25.52 4.47 6.60
C GLY A 235 25.05 5.89 6.29
N ARG A 236 23.77 6.11 6.47
CA ARG A 236 23.12 7.44 6.34
C ARG A 236 23.72 8.46 7.33
N TYR A 237 24.08 7.99 8.51
CA TYR A 237 24.66 8.78 9.58
C TYR A 237 26.06 8.24 9.93
N LYS A 238 26.98 9.16 10.18
CA LYS A 238 28.35 8.83 10.59
C LYS A 238 28.40 8.29 12.02
N GLU A 239 27.52 8.77 12.86
CA GLU A 239 27.44 8.42 14.27
C GLU A 239 26.00 8.51 14.76
N ALA A 240 25.62 7.72 15.76
CA ALA A 240 24.29 7.74 16.34
C ALA A 240 24.25 7.14 17.77
N THR A 241 23.30 7.61 18.57
CA THR A 241 22.85 6.87 19.75
C THR A 241 21.71 5.95 19.35
N VAL A 242 21.92 4.66 19.51
CA VAL A 242 21.01 3.58 19.10
C VAL A 242 20.35 3.01 20.35
N TYR A 243 19.05 3.25 20.51
CA TYR A 243 18.27 2.66 21.59
C TYR A 243 17.83 1.24 21.24
N ILE A 244 17.84 0.36 22.25
CA ILE A 244 17.45 -1.04 22.15
C ILE A 244 16.19 -1.25 23.00
N ASN A 245 15.19 -1.89 22.44
CA ASN A 245 13.96 -2.29 23.14
C ASN A 245 13.61 -3.75 22.83
N GLU A 246 12.49 -4.23 23.38
CA GLU A 246 12.02 -5.62 23.21
C GLU A 246 11.70 -6.00 21.76
N LYS A 247 11.48 -5.02 20.88
CA LYS A 247 11.19 -5.24 19.45
C LYS A 247 12.46 -5.20 18.59
N THR A 248 13.60 -4.76 19.15
CA THR A 248 14.88 -4.73 18.44
C THR A 248 15.37 -6.14 18.16
N LYS A 249 15.58 -6.47 16.88
CA LYS A 249 16.18 -7.74 16.48
C LYS A 249 17.68 -7.61 16.33
N ILE A 250 18.43 -8.53 16.90
CA ILE A 250 19.89 -8.53 16.86
C ILE A 250 20.33 -9.83 16.19
N TYR A 251 21.12 -9.72 15.12
CA TYR A 251 21.56 -10.87 14.33
C TYR A 251 23.09 -10.96 14.25
N LYS A 252 23.59 -12.19 14.08
CA LYS A 252 25.00 -12.45 13.78
C LYS A 252 25.27 -12.20 12.29
N GLY A 253 26.00 -11.13 11.97
CA GLY A 253 26.32 -10.75 10.59
C GLY A 253 25.08 -10.71 9.70
N TYR A 254 25.18 -11.30 8.51
CA TYR A 254 24.10 -11.35 7.55
C TYR A 254 23.25 -12.62 7.65
N THR A 255 23.42 -13.40 8.73
CA THR A 255 22.63 -14.61 8.98
C THR A 255 21.31 -14.27 9.70
N ASN A 256 20.42 -15.27 9.82
CA ASN A 256 19.21 -15.20 10.65
C ASN A 256 19.44 -15.71 12.08
N ALA A 257 20.71 -15.95 12.47
CA ALA A 257 21.04 -16.35 13.85
C ALA A 257 20.84 -15.17 14.80
N GLU A 258 19.79 -15.22 15.61
CA GLU A 258 19.50 -14.19 16.61
C GLU A 258 20.54 -14.24 17.74
N LEU A 259 20.90 -13.07 18.21
CA LEU A 259 21.75 -12.81 19.36
C LEU A 259 20.96 -12.07 20.45
N ASP A 260 21.38 -12.20 21.70
CA ASP A 260 20.90 -11.35 22.78
C ASP A 260 21.66 -10.00 22.80
N ALA A 261 21.12 -9.02 23.55
CA ALA A 261 21.74 -7.70 23.65
C ALA A 261 23.15 -7.73 24.24
N GLY A 262 23.53 -8.77 25.00
CA GLY A 262 24.86 -8.96 25.54
C GLY A 262 25.97 -9.09 24.48
N ALA A 263 25.60 -9.37 23.23
CA ALA A 263 26.54 -9.35 22.11
C ALA A 263 27.02 -7.93 21.73
N LEU A 264 26.32 -6.87 22.18
CA LEU A 264 26.62 -5.48 21.88
C LEU A 264 27.68 -4.93 22.87
N THR A 265 28.92 -5.24 22.59
CA THR A 265 30.05 -4.81 23.44
C THR A 265 30.90 -3.74 22.74
N GLU A 266 31.59 -2.89 23.53
CA GLU A 266 32.49 -1.88 22.97
C GLU A 266 33.55 -2.51 22.06
N GLY A 267 33.82 -1.83 20.95
CA GLY A 267 34.75 -2.27 19.91
C GLY A 267 34.14 -3.15 18.83
N LYS A 268 32.97 -3.73 19.05
CA LYS A 268 32.23 -4.50 17.99
C LYS A 268 31.78 -3.58 16.88
N GLU A 269 31.96 -4.03 15.65
CA GLU A 269 31.37 -3.37 14.48
C GLU A 269 29.93 -3.84 14.29
N ILE A 270 29.01 -2.89 14.07
CA ILE A 270 27.61 -3.17 13.86
C ILE A 270 27.04 -2.38 12.67
N GLU A 271 26.02 -2.95 12.03
CA GLU A 271 25.13 -2.27 11.11
C GLU A 271 23.76 -2.11 11.76
N VAL A 272 23.14 -0.95 11.62
CA VAL A 272 21.88 -0.62 12.28
C VAL A 272 20.88 -0.05 11.29
N THR A 273 19.65 -0.61 11.32
CA THR A 273 18.46 -0.05 10.70
C THR A 273 17.56 0.48 11.81
N PHE A 274 17.15 1.74 11.71
CA PHE A 274 16.24 2.35 12.68
C PHE A 274 14.79 1.95 12.41
N THR A 275 13.95 2.08 13.45
CA THR A 275 12.49 2.05 13.27
C THR A 275 12.05 3.28 12.48
N ASP A 276 10.84 3.20 11.89
CA ASP A 276 10.20 4.35 11.23
C ASP A 276 9.54 5.32 12.22
N ASP A 277 9.70 5.08 13.53
CA ASP A 277 9.21 5.92 14.62
C ASP A 277 9.92 7.29 14.67
N ILE A 278 9.43 8.16 15.52
CA ILE A 278 9.97 9.52 15.71
C ILE A 278 11.43 9.44 16.11
N MET A 279 12.30 9.95 15.23
CA MET A 279 13.70 10.16 15.52
C MET A 279 13.91 11.57 16.12
N ILE A 280 14.71 11.66 17.19
CA ILE A 280 15.11 12.97 17.70
C ILE A 280 16.13 13.56 16.72
N MET A 281 15.72 14.60 16.00
CA MET A 281 16.50 15.27 14.95
C MET A 281 17.55 16.23 15.52
N ILE A 282 18.37 15.74 16.44
CA ILE A 282 19.62 16.38 16.87
C ILE A 282 20.79 15.63 16.25
N TYR A 283 21.93 16.26 16.16
CA TYR A 283 23.15 15.58 15.74
C TYR A 283 24.09 15.36 16.90
N PRO A 284 24.57 14.13 17.16
CA PRO A 284 24.25 12.87 16.48
C PRO A 284 22.79 12.43 16.69
N PRO A 285 22.15 11.78 15.68
CA PRO A 285 20.77 11.33 15.82
C PRO A 285 20.62 10.30 16.93
N GLN A 286 19.43 10.29 17.52
CA GLN A 286 19.05 9.34 18.56
C GLN A 286 17.79 8.62 18.09
N ALA A 287 17.90 7.31 17.88
CA ALA A 287 16.80 6.50 17.33
C ALA A 287 16.79 5.08 17.90
N THR A 288 15.63 4.46 17.89
CA THR A 288 15.46 3.06 18.25
C THR A 288 15.84 2.17 17.07
N ALA A 289 16.61 1.12 17.33
CA ALA A 289 16.93 0.13 16.31
C ALA A 289 15.73 -0.80 16.05
N ARG A 290 15.42 -1.02 14.79
CA ARG A 290 14.60 -2.15 14.33
C ARG A 290 15.46 -3.41 14.22
N VAL A 291 16.61 -3.29 13.55
CA VAL A 291 17.55 -4.38 13.34
C VAL A 291 18.97 -3.91 13.65
N ILE A 292 19.73 -4.74 14.36
CA ILE A 292 21.17 -4.61 14.56
C ILE A 292 21.83 -5.88 14.04
N ARG A 293 22.87 -5.73 13.23
CA ARG A 293 23.72 -6.83 12.77
C ARG A 293 25.10 -6.66 13.37
N VAL A 294 25.50 -7.64 14.19
CA VAL A 294 26.85 -7.65 14.82
C VAL A 294 27.80 -8.32 13.85
N MET A 295 28.72 -7.52 13.31
CA MET A 295 29.73 -8.00 12.37
C MET A 295 30.91 -8.66 13.13
N ASP A 296 31.52 -9.68 12.51
CA ASP A 296 32.64 -10.43 13.14
C ASP A 296 33.94 -9.63 13.15
#